data_e85aacebef095c79d343264a770ea9ed
#
_entry.id   e85aacebef095c79d343264a770ea9ed
#
_cell.length_a   1.000
_cell.length_b   1.000
_cell.length_c   1.000
_cell.angle_alpha   90.00
_cell.angle_beta   90.00
_cell.angle_gamma   90.00
#
_symmetry.space_group_name_H-M   'P 1'
#
loop_
_entity.id
_entity.type
_entity.pdbx_description
1 polymer ?
#
loop_
_entity_poly.entity_id
_entity_poly.type
_entity_poly.pdbx_seq_one_letter_code
_entity_poly.pdbx_strand_id
1 'polypeptide(L)' 'GENLMLSTIAIENHVQIQGLLVRTLDNGKVVVSVGDREFEGKPVARHN' A
#
# COMPACT_ATOMS: atom_id res chain seq x y z
N GLY A 1 -11.18 -17.05 9.03
CA GLY A 1 -10.40 -15.90 9.35
C GLY A 1 -10.33 -14.92 8.19
N GLU A 2 -9.88 -13.78 8.51
CA GLU A 2 -9.73 -12.72 7.54
C GLU A 2 -8.40 -12.82 6.83
N ASN A 3 -8.44 -12.55 5.54
CA ASN A 3 -7.22 -12.49 4.75
C ASN A 3 -6.73 -11.05 4.75
N LEU A 4 -5.65 -10.83 5.48
CA LEU A 4 -5.01 -9.52 5.51
C LEU A 4 -3.88 -9.51 4.52
N MET A 5 -3.90 -8.54 3.62
CA MET A 5 -2.87 -8.41 2.60
C MET A 5 -1.93 -7.27 2.96
N LEU A 6 -0.65 -7.58 2.99
CA LEU A 6 0.37 -6.55 3.10
C LEU A 6 0.68 -6.02 1.71
N SER A 7 0.83 -4.72 1.61
CA SER A 7 1.13 -4.08 0.35
C SER A 7 2.17 -3.00 0.59
N THR A 8 3.10 -2.87 -0.35
CA THR A 8 4.10 -1.83 -0.30
C THR A 8 3.75 -0.78 -1.33
N ILE A 9 3.76 0.47 -0.93
CA ILE A 9 3.50 1.59 -1.83
C ILE A 9 4.69 2.53 -1.85
N ALA A 10 4.83 3.23 -2.96
CA ALA A 10 5.82 4.29 -3.11
C ALA A 10 5.10 5.63 -3.03
N ILE A 11 5.52 6.48 -2.10
CA ILE A 11 4.94 7.80 -1.94
C ILE A 11 5.73 8.81 -2.76
N GLU A 12 7.04 8.69 -2.73
CA GLU A 12 7.93 9.48 -3.53
C GLU A 12 9.01 8.56 -4.07
N ASN A 13 9.94 9.11 -4.84
CA ASN A 13 10.96 8.29 -5.49
C ASN A 13 11.78 7.45 -4.51
N HIS A 14 11.92 7.91 -3.28
CA HIS A 14 12.78 7.24 -2.32
C HIS A 14 12.06 6.80 -1.06
N VAL A 15 10.74 6.99 -0.99
CA VAL A 15 9.99 6.67 0.22
C VAL A 15 8.99 5.57 -0.10
N GLN A 16 9.12 4.45 0.60
CA GLN A 16 8.20 3.33 0.46
C GLN A 16 7.58 3.03 1.81
N ILE A 17 6.31 2.69 1.80
CA ILE A 17 5.57 2.36 3.02
C ILE A 17 4.91 1.01 2.80
N GLN A 18 5.03 0.13 3.78
CA GLN A 18 4.33 -1.14 3.78
C GLN A 18 3.25 -1.12 4.84
N GLY A 19 2.06 -1.55 4.46
CA GLY A 19 0.95 -1.65 5.39
C GLY A 19 -0.10 -2.61 4.90
N LEU A 20 -1.21 -2.65 5.60
CA LEU A 20 -2.32 -3.50 5.21
C LEU A 20 -3.08 -2.83 4.09
N LEU A 21 -3.36 -3.58 3.03
CA LEU A 21 -4.11 -3.06 1.90
C LEU A 21 -5.53 -2.76 2.32
N VAL A 22 -5.97 -1.52 2.14
CA VAL A 22 -7.32 -1.10 2.48
C VAL A 22 -8.21 -1.10 1.25
N ARG A 23 -7.76 -0.44 0.19
CA ARG A 23 -8.54 -0.37 -1.05
C ARG A 23 -7.64 0.05 -2.20
N THR A 24 -8.11 -0.23 -3.39
CA THR A 24 -7.46 0.23 -4.62
C THR A 24 -8.30 1.36 -5.20
N LEU A 25 -7.61 2.31 -5.83
CA LEU A 25 -8.25 3.48 -6.40
C LEU A 25 -8.30 3.35 -7.92
N ASP A 26 -9.20 4.11 -8.54
CA ASP A 26 -9.42 4.04 -9.98
C ASP A 26 -8.18 4.44 -10.77
N ASN A 27 -7.34 5.29 -10.18
CA ASN A 27 -6.14 5.77 -10.88
C ASN A 27 -4.96 4.81 -10.77
N GLY A 28 -5.18 3.62 -10.21
CA GLY A 28 -4.12 2.63 -10.07
C GLY A 28 -3.33 2.72 -8.78
N LYS A 29 -3.58 3.74 -7.98
CA LYS A 29 -2.95 3.84 -6.67
C LYS A 29 -3.69 2.98 -5.67
N VAL A 30 -3.03 2.69 -4.56
CA VAL A 30 -3.64 1.91 -3.49
C VAL A 30 -3.47 2.64 -2.17
N VAL A 31 -4.34 2.30 -1.24
CA VAL A 31 -4.29 2.85 0.11
C VAL A 31 -3.89 1.73 1.06
N VAL A 32 -2.90 2.00 1.90
CA VAL A 32 -2.47 1.06 2.92
C VAL A 32 -2.65 1.69 4.29
N SER A 33 -2.89 0.84 5.27
CA SER A 33 -3.06 1.24 6.65
C SER A 33 -1.83 0.86 7.46
N VAL A 34 -1.32 1.80 8.22
CA VAL A 34 -0.20 1.57 9.13
C VAL A 34 -0.63 2.14 10.48
N GLY A 35 -0.92 1.24 11.43
CA GLY A 35 -1.47 1.67 12.69
C GLY A 35 -2.84 2.32 12.48
N ASP A 36 -2.99 3.55 12.95
CA ASP A 36 -4.24 4.28 12.80
C ASP A 36 -4.21 5.29 11.65
N ARG A 37 -3.22 5.17 10.76
CA ARG A 37 -3.06 6.08 9.63
C ARG A 37 -3.19 5.34 8.33
N GLU A 38 -3.63 6.05 7.30
CA GLU A 38 -3.70 5.54 5.94
C GLU A 38 -2.80 6.37 5.03
N PHE A 39 -2.19 5.68 4.07
CA PHE A 39 -1.31 6.32 3.10
C PHE A 39 -1.69 5.85 1.71
N GLU A 40 -1.63 6.76 0.77
CA GLU A 40 -1.95 6.49 -0.62
C GLU A 40 -0.69 6.59 -1.46
N GLY A 41 -0.48 5.65 -2.36
CA GLY A 41 0.66 5.68 -3.25
C GLY A 41 0.58 4.62 -4.31
N LYS A 42 1.60 4.58 -5.17
CA LYS A 42 1.66 3.57 -6.22
C LYS A 42 2.11 2.24 -5.63
N PRO A 43 1.46 1.14 -6.04
CA PRO A 43 1.91 -0.16 -5.56
C PRO A 43 3.29 -0.50 -6.11
N VAL A 44 4.08 -1.14 -5.29
CA VAL A 44 5.42 -1.58 -5.66
C VAL A 44 5.37 -3.08 -5.87
N ALA A 45 5.69 -3.51 -7.09
CA ALA A 45 5.76 -4.93 -7.39
C ALA A 45 7.03 -5.50 -6.77
N ARG A 46 6.88 -6.64 -6.11
CA ARG A 46 8.01 -7.34 -5.53
C ARG A 46 8.26 -8.62 -6.30
N HIS A 47 9.51 -8.81 -6.69
CA HIS A 47 9.94 -10.03 -7.34
C HIS A 47 10.81 -10.80 -6.38
N ASN A 48 10.48 -12.06 -6.25
CA ASN A 48 11.30 -12.95 -5.43
C ASN A 48 12.23 -13.78 -6.31
#